data_8077c7252dd9b67691942e78e5a1466b
#
_entry.id   8077c7252dd9b67691942e78e5a1466b
#
_cell.length_a   1.000
_cell.length_b   1.000
_cell.length_c   1.000
_cell.angle_alpha   90.00
_cell.angle_beta   90.00
_cell.angle_gamma   90.00
#
_symmetry.space_group_name_H-M   'P 1'
#
loop_
_entity.id
_entity.type
_entity.pdbx_description
1 polymer ?
#
loop_
_entity_poly.entity_id
_entity_poly.type
_entity_poly.pdbx_seq_one_letter_code
_entity_poly.pdbx_strand_id
1 'polypeptide(L)'
;MANTIIHEAIHAYIFAELVLLDPLSYPLKNNKGVYLSPDLDFASNWDLFCGTNQHEYMAKYSNTMEIGLKEFISRNDLGQTFTDEELRYMSWSGLTGTDAYVKNAKNDPTFSTKVHEVLNKMVVVSKECN
;
A
#
# COMPACT_ATOMS: atom_id res chain seq x y z
N MET A 1 -2.93 -13.45 -1.06
CA MET A 1 -1.88 -13.54 -2.11
C MET A 1 -1.93 -12.34 -3.07
N ALA A 2 -3.01 -12.11 -3.86
CA ALA A 2 -3.06 -10.98 -4.82
C ALA A 2 -2.82 -9.61 -4.16
N ASN A 3 -3.46 -9.33 -3.05
CA ASN A 3 -3.28 -8.06 -2.34
C ASN A 3 -1.84 -7.87 -1.84
N THR A 4 -1.19 -8.93 -1.37
CA THR A 4 0.22 -8.90 -0.99
C THR A 4 1.10 -8.58 -2.20
N ILE A 5 0.84 -9.22 -3.35
CA ILE A 5 1.61 -8.96 -4.58
C ILE A 5 1.46 -7.50 -5.02
N ILE A 6 0.26 -6.95 -4.98
CA ILE A 6 0.00 -5.56 -5.36
C ILE A 6 0.67 -4.60 -4.36
N HIS A 7 0.61 -4.90 -3.07
CA HIS A 7 1.29 -4.14 -2.03
C HIS A 7 2.82 -4.10 -2.27
N GLU A 8 3.44 -5.26 -2.49
CA GLU A 8 4.87 -5.35 -2.80
C GLU A 8 5.24 -4.69 -4.14
N ALA A 9 4.35 -4.75 -5.14
CA ALA A 9 4.56 -4.06 -6.41
C ALA A 9 4.58 -2.53 -6.23
N ILE A 10 3.79 -1.98 -5.31
CA ILE A 10 3.82 -0.55 -4.99
C ILE A 10 5.12 -0.19 -4.24
N HIS A 11 5.60 -1.04 -3.33
CA HIS A 11 6.92 -0.85 -2.73
C HIS A 11 8.02 -0.83 -3.80
N ALA A 12 7.97 -1.77 -4.76
CA ALA A 12 8.93 -1.81 -5.87
C ALA A 12 8.83 -0.57 -6.78
N TYR A 13 7.62 -0.07 -7.04
CA TYR A 13 7.41 1.18 -7.78
C TYR A 13 8.02 2.38 -7.03
N ILE A 14 7.75 2.51 -5.75
CA ILE A 14 8.32 3.55 -4.88
C ILE A 14 9.85 3.47 -4.90
N PHE A 15 10.40 2.25 -4.85
CA PHE A 15 11.85 2.03 -4.97
C PHE A 15 12.40 2.50 -6.32
N ALA A 16 11.71 2.15 -7.42
CA ALA A 16 12.11 2.56 -8.76
C ALA A 16 12.10 4.09 -8.90
N GLU A 17 11.08 4.77 -8.39
CA GLU A 17 10.99 6.23 -8.37
C GLU A 17 12.17 6.84 -7.59
N LEU A 18 12.52 6.27 -6.43
CA LEU A 18 13.64 6.75 -5.62
C LEU A 18 14.99 6.56 -6.33
N VAL A 19 15.19 5.42 -7.02
CA VAL A 19 16.43 5.11 -7.76
C VAL A 19 16.55 5.91 -9.04
N LEU A 20 15.42 6.22 -9.71
CA LEU A 20 15.38 7.05 -10.92
C LEU A 20 15.60 8.54 -10.63
N LEU A 21 15.50 8.98 -9.38
CA LEU A 21 15.97 10.28 -8.94
C LEU A 21 17.48 10.31 -9.00
N ASP A 22 18.03 10.41 -10.20
CA ASP A 22 19.43 10.57 -10.62
C ASP A 22 20.49 10.01 -9.64
N PRO A 23 21.01 8.79 -9.86
CA PRO A 23 22.04 8.18 -9.02
C PRO A 23 23.36 8.97 -9.01
N LEU A 24 23.55 9.93 -9.91
CA LEU A 24 24.71 10.82 -9.93
C LEU A 24 24.53 12.05 -9.03
N SER A 25 23.35 12.27 -8.50
CA SER A 25 23.05 13.38 -7.58
C SER A 25 23.14 12.99 -6.11
N TYR A 26 23.79 11.86 -5.77
CA TYR A 26 24.09 11.56 -4.38
C TYR A 26 25.15 12.53 -3.81
N PRO A 27 24.90 13.07 -2.62
CA PRO A 27 23.76 12.85 -1.73
C PRO A 27 22.51 13.61 -2.18
N LEU A 28 21.42 12.87 -2.41
CA LEU A 28 20.11 13.46 -2.70
C LEU A 28 19.61 14.25 -1.49
N LYS A 29 19.11 15.46 -1.77
CA LYS A 29 18.59 16.35 -0.74
C LYS A 29 17.09 16.50 -0.94
N ASN A 30 16.30 16.16 0.07
CA ASN A 30 14.87 16.42 0.03
C ASN A 30 14.53 17.90 0.22
N ASN A 31 13.26 18.26 0.07
CA ASN A 31 12.76 19.65 0.23
C ASN A 31 13.01 20.23 1.64
N LYS A 32 13.33 19.40 2.62
CA LYS A 32 13.64 19.78 4.00
C LYS A 32 15.14 19.86 4.27
N GLY A 33 15.96 19.65 3.24
CA GLY A 33 17.42 19.68 3.35
C GLY A 33 18.05 18.42 3.94
N VAL A 34 17.30 17.31 4.06
CA VAL A 34 17.81 16.03 4.54
C VAL A 34 18.47 15.29 3.39
N TYR A 35 19.68 14.77 3.63
CA TYR A 35 20.42 13.98 2.66
C TYR A 35 20.13 12.50 2.83
N LEU A 36 20.01 11.77 1.71
CA LEU A 36 20.02 10.31 1.73
C LEU A 36 21.41 9.81 2.06
N SER A 37 21.50 8.77 2.87
CA SER A 37 22.76 8.16 3.24
C SER A 37 22.94 6.81 2.54
N PRO A 38 24.09 6.55 1.91
CA PRO A 38 24.38 5.23 1.36
C PRO A 38 24.53 4.14 2.44
N ASP A 39 24.73 4.54 3.70
CA ASP A 39 24.89 3.63 4.84
C ASP A 39 23.53 3.19 5.45
N LEU A 40 22.43 3.81 5.03
CA LEU A 40 21.10 3.45 5.48
C LEU A 40 20.43 2.47 4.51
N ASP A 41 19.60 1.59 5.07
CA ASP A 41 18.74 0.76 4.25
C ASP A 41 17.71 1.61 3.48
N PHE A 42 17.06 0.97 2.49
CA PHE A 42 16.10 1.64 1.63
C PHE A 42 14.95 2.29 2.43
N ALA A 43 14.37 1.57 3.39
CA ALA A 43 13.23 2.06 4.16
C ALA A 43 13.59 3.32 4.95
N SER A 44 14.74 3.30 5.62
CA SER A 44 15.27 4.45 6.39
C SER A 44 15.54 5.65 5.50
N ASN A 45 16.15 5.46 4.33
CA ASN A 45 16.36 6.52 3.35
C ASN A 45 15.04 7.08 2.82
N TRP A 46 14.06 6.23 2.55
CA TRP A 46 12.75 6.64 2.09
C TRP A 46 12.04 7.52 3.13
N ASP A 47 12.02 7.09 4.38
CA ASP A 47 11.39 7.84 5.46
C ASP A 47 12.04 9.22 5.65
N LEU A 48 13.36 9.30 5.56
CA LEU A 48 14.10 10.56 5.58
C LEU A 48 13.75 11.46 4.37
N PHE A 49 13.69 10.88 3.18
CA PHE A 49 13.45 11.62 1.93
C PHE A 49 12.03 12.16 1.86
N CYS A 50 11.02 11.35 2.15
CA CYS A 50 9.62 11.73 2.08
C CYS A 50 9.13 12.46 3.32
N GLY A 51 9.86 12.36 4.43
CA GLY A 51 9.43 12.89 5.74
C GLY A 51 8.17 12.20 6.27
N THR A 52 7.90 11.01 5.77
CA THR A 52 6.78 10.14 6.16
C THR A 52 7.18 8.71 5.90
N ASN A 53 6.60 7.76 6.62
CA ASN A 53 6.87 6.36 6.36
C ASN A 53 6.27 5.87 5.03
N GLN A 54 6.78 4.75 4.52
CA GLN A 54 6.36 4.20 3.24
C GLN A 54 4.85 3.95 3.18
N HIS A 55 4.25 3.44 4.25
CA HIS A 55 2.83 3.14 4.28
C HIS A 55 1.95 4.40 4.19
N GLU A 56 2.38 5.52 4.80
CA GLU A 56 1.70 6.82 4.61
C GLU A 56 1.72 7.26 3.14
N TYR A 57 2.85 7.06 2.47
CA TYR A 57 2.94 7.35 1.04
C TYR A 57 2.08 6.39 0.22
N MET A 58 2.10 5.10 0.52
CA MET A 58 1.28 4.08 -0.14
C MET A 58 -0.23 4.31 0.00
N ALA A 59 -0.66 4.91 1.10
CA ALA A 59 -2.08 5.22 1.31
C ALA A 59 -2.65 6.13 0.20
N LYS A 60 -1.81 6.91 -0.49
CA LYS A 60 -2.20 7.71 -1.67
C LYS A 60 -2.56 6.84 -2.87
N TYR A 61 -2.08 5.61 -2.90
CA TYR A 61 -2.30 4.64 -3.98
C TYR A 61 -3.39 3.61 -3.67
N SER A 62 -4.15 3.78 -2.57
CA SER A 62 -5.23 2.86 -2.20
C SER A 62 -6.22 2.60 -3.35
N ASN A 63 -6.55 3.64 -4.13
CA ASN A 63 -7.39 3.51 -5.32
C ASN A 63 -6.70 2.71 -6.44
N THR A 64 -5.41 2.88 -6.65
CA THR A 64 -4.63 2.08 -7.62
C THR A 64 -4.58 0.61 -7.20
N MET A 65 -4.44 0.35 -5.89
CA MET A 65 -4.51 -1.00 -5.34
C MET A 65 -5.89 -1.62 -5.57
N GLU A 66 -6.97 -0.88 -5.34
CA GLU A 66 -8.33 -1.33 -5.63
C GLU A 66 -8.50 -1.73 -7.10
N ILE A 67 -8.06 -0.88 -8.03
CA ILE A 67 -8.12 -1.16 -9.48
C ILE A 67 -7.34 -2.44 -9.82
N GLY A 68 -6.10 -2.57 -9.31
CA GLY A 68 -5.28 -3.76 -9.53
C GLY A 68 -5.92 -5.04 -8.98
N LEU A 69 -6.58 -4.95 -7.81
CA LEU A 69 -7.33 -6.08 -7.24
C LEU A 69 -8.52 -6.48 -8.14
N LYS A 70 -9.28 -5.51 -8.65
CA LYS A 70 -10.41 -5.77 -9.57
C LYS A 70 -9.94 -6.44 -10.85
N GLU A 71 -8.84 -5.95 -11.45
CA GLU A 71 -8.26 -6.56 -12.63
C GLU A 71 -7.77 -7.98 -12.37
N PHE A 72 -7.10 -8.22 -11.24
CA PHE A 72 -6.64 -9.54 -10.87
C PHE A 72 -7.80 -10.53 -10.73
N ILE A 73 -8.85 -10.16 -10.00
CA ILE A 73 -10.05 -10.97 -9.77
C ILE A 73 -10.73 -11.29 -11.12
N SER A 74 -10.90 -10.30 -11.98
CA SER A 74 -11.51 -10.48 -13.30
C SER A 74 -10.71 -11.42 -14.20
N ARG A 75 -9.39 -11.26 -14.26
CA ARG A 75 -8.52 -12.08 -15.11
C ARG A 75 -8.40 -13.54 -14.67
N ASN A 76 -8.63 -13.81 -13.39
CA ASN A 76 -8.52 -15.15 -12.82
C ASN A 76 -9.88 -15.81 -12.55
N ASP A 77 -10.97 -15.24 -13.06
CA ASP A 77 -12.34 -15.72 -12.87
C ASP A 77 -12.75 -15.94 -11.40
N LEU A 78 -12.25 -15.07 -10.53
CA LEU A 78 -12.51 -15.11 -9.08
C LEU A 78 -13.64 -14.15 -8.66
N GLY A 79 -14.43 -13.68 -9.62
CA GLY A 79 -15.41 -12.60 -9.45
C GLY A 79 -16.54 -12.88 -8.46
N GLN A 80 -16.72 -14.11 -7.99
CA GLN A 80 -17.72 -14.46 -6.96
C GLN A 80 -17.15 -14.42 -5.53
N THR A 81 -15.84 -14.29 -5.36
CA THR A 81 -15.18 -14.38 -4.05
C THR A 81 -15.30 -13.08 -3.26
N PHE A 82 -15.15 -11.95 -3.95
CA PHE A 82 -15.20 -10.61 -3.34
C PHE A 82 -16.02 -9.65 -4.19
N THR A 83 -16.81 -8.82 -3.53
CA THR A 83 -17.52 -7.71 -4.18
C THR A 83 -16.58 -6.53 -4.45
N ASP A 84 -16.98 -5.62 -5.34
CA ASP A 84 -16.25 -4.38 -5.61
C ASP A 84 -16.03 -3.54 -4.34
N GLU A 85 -17.04 -3.50 -3.47
CA GLU A 85 -16.95 -2.80 -2.19
C GLU A 85 -15.90 -3.46 -1.27
N GLU A 86 -15.88 -4.79 -1.20
CA GLU A 86 -14.89 -5.53 -0.43
C GLU A 86 -13.46 -5.30 -0.96
N LEU A 87 -13.26 -5.25 -2.29
CA LEU A 87 -11.96 -4.96 -2.89
C LEU A 87 -11.45 -3.56 -2.53
N ARG A 88 -12.35 -2.59 -2.45
CA ARG A 88 -12.04 -1.24 -1.97
C ARG A 88 -11.54 -1.26 -0.52
N TYR A 89 -12.17 -2.01 0.38
CA TYR A 89 -11.70 -2.12 1.76
C TYR A 89 -10.43 -2.98 1.87
N MET A 90 -10.30 -3.99 1.02
CA MET A 90 -9.10 -4.83 0.94
C MET A 90 -7.84 -4.02 0.58
N SER A 91 -7.95 -3.00 -0.24
CA SER A 91 -6.83 -2.14 -0.62
C SER A 91 -6.17 -1.41 0.56
N TRP A 92 -6.83 -1.37 1.71
CA TRP A 92 -6.29 -0.81 2.96
C TRP A 92 -5.53 -1.82 3.82
N SER A 93 -5.37 -3.07 3.36
CA SER A 93 -4.55 -4.07 4.04
C SER A 93 -3.10 -3.59 4.15
N GLY A 94 -2.56 -3.66 5.35
CA GLY A 94 -1.21 -3.13 5.66
C GLY A 94 -1.14 -1.61 5.86
N LEU A 95 -2.24 -0.87 5.65
CA LEU A 95 -2.29 0.59 5.77
C LEU A 95 -3.07 1.09 6.99
N THR A 96 -3.54 0.19 7.85
CA THR A 96 -4.42 0.51 8.99
C THR A 96 -3.79 1.42 10.05
N GLY A 97 -2.45 1.52 10.07
CA GLY A 97 -1.71 2.42 10.97
C GLY A 97 -1.44 3.82 10.40
N THR A 98 -1.93 4.13 9.19
CA THR A 98 -1.66 5.40 8.54
C THR A 98 -2.61 6.52 8.97
N ASP A 99 -2.15 7.78 8.89
CA ASP A 99 -3.00 8.95 9.15
C ASP A 99 -4.17 9.03 8.17
N ALA A 100 -3.95 8.61 6.91
CA ALA A 100 -4.99 8.53 5.90
C ALA A 100 -6.10 7.54 6.29
N TYR A 101 -5.74 6.38 6.84
CA TYR A 101 -6.70 5.41 7.36
C TYR A 101 -7.50 5.99 8.53
N VAL A 102 -6.81 6.59 9.50
CA VAL A 102 -7.45 7.21 10.68
C VAL A 102 -8.42 8.32 10.26
N LYS A 103 -8.07 9.12 9.26
CA LYS A 103 -8.93 10.16 8.70
C LYS A 103 -10.19 9.56 8.06
N ASN A 104 -10.06 8.48 7.29
CA ASN A 104 -11.21 7.81 6.69
C ASN A 104 -12.13 7.21 7.77
N ALA A 105 -11.57 6.56 8.79
CA ALA A 105 -12.33 6.00 9.91
C ALA A 105 -13.07 7.07 10.74
N LYS A 106 -12.54 8.28 10.83
CA LYS A 106 -13.23 9.42 11.46
C LYS A 106 -14.39 9.94 10.61
N ASN A 107 -14.24 9.93 9.29
CA ASN A 107 -15.25 10.43 8.36
C ASN A 107 -16.38 9.41 8.12
N ASP A 108 -16.08 8.13 8.21
CA ASP A 108 -17.03 7.03 8.09
C ASP A 108 -16.83 6.04 9.26
N PRO A 109 -17.70 6.07 10.27
CA PRO A 109 -17.60 5.16 11.44
C PRO A 109 -17.64 3.67 11.08
N THR A 110 -18.19 3.30 9.91
CA THR A 110 -18.26 1.91 9.45
C THR A 110 -17.00 1.46 8.72
N PHE A 111 -16.16 2.39 8.29
CA PHE A 111 -14.97 2.12 7.46
C PHE A 111 -14.02 1.11 8.11
N SER A 112 -13.65 1.34 9.37
CA SER A 112 -12.75 0.45 10.11
C SER A 112 -13.31 -0.97 10.26
N THR A 113 -14.60 -1.07 10.58
CA THR A 113 -15.30 -2.36 10.71
C THR A 113 -15.27 -3.12 9.39
N LYS A 114 -15.63 -2.46 8.29
CA LYS A 114 -15.65 -3.07 6.96
C LYS A 114 -14.25 -3.53 6.50
N VAL A 115 -13.19 -2.73 6.76
CA VAL A 115 -11.82 -3.17 6.48
C VAL A 115 -11.49 -4.45 7.25
N HIS A 116 -11.78 -4.50 8.55
CA HIS A 116 -11.50 -5.70 9.37
C HIS A 116 -12.30 -6.93 8.93
N GLU A 117 -13.57 -6.76 8.57
CA GLU A 117 -14.41 -7.86 8.06
C GLU A 117 -13.83 -8.46 6.78
N VAL A 118 -13.40 -7.64 5.84
CA VAL A 118 -12.79 -8.10 4.59
C VAL A 118 -11.44 -8.78 4.84
N LEU A 119 -10.59 -8.25 5.71
CA LEU A 119 -9.32 -8.87 6.06
C LEU A 119 -9.53 -10.25 6.72
N ASN A 120 -10.54 -10.38 7.58
CA ASN A 120 -10.89 -11.68 8.16
C ASN A 120 -11.40 -12.66 7.09
N LYS A 121 -12.25 -12.21 6.15
CA LYS A 121 -12.70 -13.02 5.02
C LYS A 121 -11.53 -13.52 4.17
N MET A 122 -10.52 -12.66 3.91
CA MET A 122 -9.30 -13.06 3.19
C MET A 122 -8.57 -14.23 3.86
N VAL A 123 -8.46 -14.21 5.19
CA VAL A 123 -7.81 -15.29 5.96
C VAL A 123 -8.57 -16.61 5.81
N VAL A 124 -9.90 -16.57 5.84
CA VAL A 124 -10.74 -17.77 5.66
C VAL A 124 -10.55 -18.35 4.26
N VAL A 125 -10.71 -17.52 3.21
CA VAL A 125 -10.54 -17.95 1.81
C VAL A 125 -9.15 -18.54 1.55
N SER A 126 -8.09 -17.95 2.15
CA SER A 126 -6.73 -18.47 1.98
C SER A 126 -6.51 -19.85 2.59
N LYS A 127 -7.27 -20.23 3.62
CA LYS A 127 -7.21 -21.56 4.25
C LYS A 127 -7.97 -22.62 3.46
N GLU A 128 -9.00 -22.24 2.73
CA GLU A 128 -9.78 -23.14 1.89
C GLU A 128 -9.04 -23.53 0.59
N CYS A 129 -8.05 -22.75 0.19
CA CYS A 129 -7.22 -23.03 -0.99
C CYS A 129 -6.00 -23.92 -0.72
N ASN A 130 -5.80 -24.36 0.52
CA ASN A 130 -4.73 -25.30 0.91
C ASN A 130 -5.32 -26.68 1.23
#